data_8ccf289059cf39ce4e26e61b742bab2e
#
_entry.id   8ccf289059cf39ce4e26e61b742bab2e
#
_cell.length_a   1.000
_cell.length_b   1.000
_cell.length_c   1.000
_cell.angle_alpha   90.00
_cell.angle_beta   90.00
_cell.angle_gamma   90.00
#
_symmetry.space_group_name_H-M   'P 1'
#
loop_
_entity.id
_entity.type
_entity.pdbx_description
1 polymer ?
#
loop_
_entity_poly.entity_id
_entity_poly.type
_entity_poly.pdbx_seq_one_letter_code
_entity_poly.pdbx_strand_id
1 'polypeptide(L)'
;MATRAKPRSVKSRGTRKTVRRRSSAAASERGDPTRAIYLYGITRSVPSGLDLPEGVDGAAAVEALKSGGMVCWISRVNRGEFADRLAENMENLEWLASASVRHQRVVGAIAAATDILPARFGTVFLGDAGLHDDVQSRKAALTKSLERVTGTEEWGVKVFAGERPRESVVTASSGKEYLQRKAKQLQPRSARAPDEELESLARELRRVSIDRAVTGKVSGGQRGLEWQASFLVRRSRRKQFQEVLKRFATRWKDSRRIECTGPWPPYSFVSSDGR
;
A
#
# COMPACT_ATOMS: atom_id res chain seq x y z
N MET A 1 92.64 41.28 23.21
CA MET A 1 91.36 40.99 23.86
C MET A 1 90.38 40.51 22.83
N ALA A 2 89.99 39.26 22.92
CA ALA A 2 89.25 38.56 21.89
C ALA A 2 87.76 38.71 22.10
N THR A 3 87.02 39.06 21.06
CA THR A 3 85.55 39.06 21.10
C THR A 3 85.02 38.01 20.08
N ARG A 4 84.39 37.00 20.67
CA ARG A 4 83.95 35.76 20.08
C ARG A 4 82.55 36.00 19.42
N ALA A 5 82.42 35.89 18.09
CA ALA A 5 81.14 35.96 17.42
C ALA A 5 80.43 34.58 17.45
N LYS A 6 79.16 34.59 17.82
CA LYS A 6 78.25 33.39 17.76
C LYS A 6 77.66 33.25 16.36
N PRO A 7 77.49 32.00 15.84
CA PRO A 7 76.83 31.77 14.58
C PRO A 7 75.30 31.84 14.67
N ARG A 8 74.65 32.47 13.70
CA ARG A 8 73.21 32.55 13.51
C ARG A 8 72.69 31.20 13.00
N SER A 9 71.69 30.63 13.72
CA SER A 9 70.94 29.45 13.29
C SER A 9 69.91 29.86 12.23
N VAL A 10 69.94 29.22 11.07
CA VAL A 10 69.00 29.35 9.97
C VAL A 10 67.81 28.44 10.30
N LYS A 11 66.64 29.01 10.55
CA LYS A 11 65.38 28.28 10.69
C LYS A 11 64.87 27.94 9.27
N SER A 12 64.86 26.67 8.91
CA SER A 12 64.18 26.13 7.73
C SER A 12 62.64 26.21 7.99
N ARG A 13 61.96 26.95 7.15
CA ARG A 13 60.50 26.98 7.07
C ARG A 13 60.04 25.68 6.37
N GLY A 14 59.59 24.68 7.15
CA GLY A 14 58.84 23.56 6.62
C GLY A 14 57.47 23.99 6.16
N THR A 15 57.24 24.00 4.86
CA THR A 15 55.94 24.13 4.24
C THR A 15 55.11 22.88 4.53
N ARG A 16 54.25 22.92 5.53
CA ARG A 16 53.18 21.91 5.69
C ARG A 16 52.19 22.05 4.54
N LYS A 17 52.29 21.15 3.58
CA LYS A 17 51.21 20.90 2.59
C LYS A 17 49.99 20.41 3.36
N THR A 18 48.99 21.28 3.55
CA THR A 18 47.64 20.91 3.94
C THR A 18 47.04 20.13 2.80
N VAL A 19 47.08 18.81 2.88
CA VAL A 19 46.27 17.90 2.05
C VAL A 19 44.81 18.17 2.40
N ARG A 20 44.15 18.89 1.54
CA ARG A 20 42.74 19.20 1.61
C ARG A 20 41.97 17.88 1.55
N ARG A 21 41.39 17.44 2.68
CA ARG A 21 40.34 16.45 2.75
C ARG A 21 39.11 16.97 1.97
N ARG A 22 39.14 16.79 0.65
CA ARG A 22 37.97 16.95 -0.24
C ARG A 22 37.70 15.57 -0.85
N SER A 23 37.09 14.65 -0.10
CA SER A 23 36.57 13.42 -0.70
C SER A 23 35.58 12.64 0.17
N SER A 24 35.05 13.20 1.27
CA SER A 24 34.03 12.46 2.03
C SER A 24 32.58 12.95 1.84
N ALA A 25 32.38 14.14 1.29
CA ALA A 25 31.02 14.66 1.02
C ALA A 25 30.43 14.18 -0.33
N ALA A 26 31.28 13.97 -1.34
CA ALA A 26 30.81 13.52 -2.67
C ALA A 26 30.57 11.99 -2.78
N ALA A 27 31.02 11.22 -1.79
CA ALA A 27 30.77 9.76 -1.72
C ALA A 27 29.45 9.43 -1.00
N SER A 28 28.90 10.38 -0.22
CA SER A 28 27.63 10.24 0.48
C SER A 28 26.41 10.41 -0.42
N GLU A 29 26.57 11.05 -1.59
CA GLU A 29 25.45 11.27 -2.54
C GLU A 29 25.23 10.11 -3.55
N ARG A 30 26.19 9.22 -3.70
CA ARG A 30 26.03 7.97 -4.45
C ARG A 30 25.70 6.87 -3.45
N GLY A 31 24.40 6.57 -3.31
CA GLY A 31 23.93 5.46 -2.48
C GLY A 31 24.67 4.16 -2.82
N ASP A 32 24.75 3.25 -1.86
CA ASP A 32 25.31 1.92 -2.05
C ASP A 32 24.67 1.25 -3.29
N PRO A 33 25.42 0.94 -4.36
CA PRO A 33 24.86 0.38 -5.59
C PRO A 33 24.23 -1.01 -5.40
N THR A 34 24.50 -1.67 -4.27
CA THR A 34 23.91 -2.97 -3.92
C THR A 34 22.57 -2.83 -3.19
N ARG A 35 22.18 -1.61 -2.82
CA ARG A 35 20.94 -1.31 -2.10
C ARG A 35 19.93 -0.60 -2.97
N ALA A 36 18.66 -0.87 -2.70
CA ALA A 36 17.51 -0.14 -3.23
C ALA A 36 16.67 0.38 -2.06
N ILE A 37 15.83 1.37 -2.33
CA ILE A 37 14.89 1.93 -1.36
C ILE A 37 13.52 1.35 -1.64
N TYR A 38 12.97 0.63 -0.67
CA TYR A 38 11.61 0.15 -0.68
C TYR A 38 10.71 1.14 0.06
N LEU A 39 9.66 1.65 -0.59
CA LEU A 39 8.72 2.62 -0.02
C LEU A 39 7.47 1.92 0.52
N TYR A 40 7.12 2.20 1.77
CA TYR A 40 5.87 1.73 2.41
C TYR A 40 4.72 2.72 2.27
N GLY A 41 5.03 4.01 2.30
CA GLY A 41 4.04 5.07 2.21
C GLY A 41 4.58 6.41 2.66
N ILE A 42 3.71 7.40 2.61
CA ILE A 42 4.04 8.80 2.90
C ILE A 42 3.10 9.33 3.98
N THR A 43 3.64 10.08 4.95
CA THR A 43 2.89 10.77 5.99
C THR A 43 3.28 12.25 6.07
N ARG A 44 2.52 13.06 6.81
CA ARG A 44 2.86 14.48 7.03
C ARG A 44 4.03 14.65 8.00
N SER A 45 4.07 13.81 9.02
CA SER A 45 5.06 13.88 10.10
C SER A 45 5.36 12.50 10.67
N VAL A 46 6.41 12.41 11.44
CA VAL A 46 6.74 11.22 12.23
C VAL A 46 5.94 11.28 13.54
N PRO A 47 5.06 10.32 13.83
CA PRO A 47 4.38 10.25 15.12
C PRO A 47 5.38 9.91 16.25
N SER A 48 5.15 10.44 17.44
CA SER A 48 5.95 10.10 18.61
C SER A 48 5.64 8.68 19.11
N GLY A 49 6.66 7.98 19.62
CA GLY A 49 6.49 6.66 20.22
C GLY A 49 6.10 5.54 19.24
N LEU A 50 6.36 5.72 17.95
CA LEU A 50 6.09 4.70 16.94
C LEU A 50 7.14 3.59 17.03
N ASP A 51 6.69 2.39 17.35
CA ASP A 51 7.47 1.16 17.26
C ASP A 51 7.12 0.44 15.95
N LEU A 52 8.15 0.14 15.16
CA LEU A 52 7.99 -0.43 13.82
C LEU A 52 8.55 -1.84 13.77
N PRO A 53 7.85 -2.76 13.11
CA PRO A 53 8.38 -4.09 12.86
C PRO A 53 9.54 -4.03 11.85
N GLU A 54 10.24 -5.16 11.71
CA GLU A 54 11.24 -5.36 10.65
C GLU A 54 10.66 -5.09 9.26
N GLY A 55 11.52 -4.62 8.36
CA GLY A 55 11.16 -4.27 7.01
C GLY A 55 10.75 -5.46 6.14
N VAL A 56 10.46 -5.17 4.88
CA VAL A 56 9.89 -6.11 3.90
C VAL A 56 10.77 -7.34 3.65
N ASP A 57 12.10 -7.22 3.80
CA ASP A 57 13.06 -8.32 3.67
C ASP A 57 13.21 -9.16 4.95
N GLY A 58 12.60 -8.72 6.08
CA GLY A 58 12.67 -9.40 7.37
C GLY A 58 13.95 -9.09 8.18
N ALA A 59 14.72 -8.09 7.79
CA ALA A 59 15.97 -7.73 8.45
C ALA A 59 16.23 -6.21 8.48
N ALA A 60 15.92 -5.50 7.40
CA ALA A 60 16.18 -4.06 7.31
C ALA A 60 15.28 -3.27 8.26
N ALA A 61 15.84 -2.25 8.90
CA ALA A 61 15.06 -1.30 9.68
C ALA A 61 14.11 -0.50 8.77
N VAL A 62 13.00 -0.05 9.33
CA VAL A 62 12.12 0.94 8.68
C VAL A 62 12.54 2.33 9.13
N GLU A 63 12.84 3.19 8.17
CA GLU A 63 13.37 4.55 8.37
C GLU A 63 12.37 5.61 7.92
N ALA A 64 12.42 6.78 8.56
CA ALA A 64 11.66 7.96 8.18
C ALA A 64 12.55 8.93 7.40
N LEU A 65 12.41 8.97 6.08
CA LEU A 65 13.17 9.88 5.20
C LEU A 65 12.34 11.12 4.86
N LYS A 66 12.83 12.31 5.18
CA LYS A 66 12.15 13.57 4.84
C LYS A 66 12.38 13.95 3.38
N SER A 67 11.32 14.18 2.63
CA SER A 67 11.36 14.64 1.25
C SER A 67 10.13 15.51 0.91
N GLY A 68 10.31 16.61 0.21
CA GLY A 68 9.21 17.48 -0.23
C GLY A 68 8.35 18.11 0.88
N GLY A 69 8.82 18.12 2.14
CA GLY A 69 8.04 18.53 3.30
C GLY A 69 7.13 17.43 3.85
N MET A 70 7.30 16.20 3.38
CA MET A 70 6.61 14.99 3.83
C MET A 70 7.62 13.97 4.38
N VAL A 71 7.12 12.90 4.98
CA VAL A 71 7.91 11.78 5.50
C VAL A 71 7.63 10.54 4.67
N CYS A 72 8.67 10.02 4.03
CA CYS A 72 8.65 8.75 3.31
C CYS A 72 9.12 7.64 4.26
N TRP A 73 8.31 6.61 4.45
CA TRP A 73 8.66 5.44 5.25
C TRP A 73 9.31 4.40 4.34
N ILE A 74 10.56 4.09 4.60
CA ILE A 74 11.39 3.28 3.70
C ILE A 74 12.14 2.17 4.44
N SER A 75 12.60 1.17 3.69
CA SER A 75 13.71 0.29 4.10
C SER A 75 14.77 0.23 2.99
N ARG A 76 16.03 0.12 3.41
CA ARG A 76 17.15 -0.09 2.48
C ARG A 76 17.36 -1.58 2.28
N VAL A 77 16.85 -2.09 1.16
CA VAL A 77 16.79 -3.52 0.85
C VAL A 77 17.86 -3.93 -0.17
N ASN A 78 18.09 -5.24 -0.34
CA ASN A 78 18.96 -5.76 -1.37
C ASN A 78 18.40 -5.41 -2.78
N ARG A 79 19.20 -4.73 -3.61
CA ARG A 79 18.81 -4.30 -4.94
C ARG A 79 18.53 -5.49 -5.86
N GLY A 80 19.39 -6.50 -5.84
CA GLY A 80 19.24 -7.70 -6.67
C GLY A 80 17.91 -8.40 -6.45
N GLU A 81 17.43 -8.44 -5.19
CA GLU A 81 16.18 -9.09 -4.81
C GLU A 81 14.96 -8.22 -5.09
N PHE A 82 14.98 -6.95 -4.61
CA PHE A 82 13.80 -6.08 -4.58
C PHE A 82 13.69 -5.12 -5.76
N ALA A 83 14.69 -5.05 -6.64
CA ALA A 83 14.64 -4.23 -7.84
C ALA A 83 14.93 -5.07 -9.10
N ASP A 84 16.15 -5.61 -9.22
CA ASP A 84 16.59 -6.25 -10.47
C ASP A 84 15.80 -7.54 -10.79
N ARG A 85 15.42 -8.33 -9.76
CA ARG A 85 14.61 -9.57 -9.88
C ARG A 85 13.22 -9.45 -9.28
N LEU A 86 12.71 -8.25 -9.04
CA LEU A 86 11.41 -8.06 -8.40
C LEU A 86 10.29 -8.76 -9.16
N ALA A 87 10.25 -8.63 -10.49
CA ALA A 87 9.23 -9.26 -11.33
C ALA A 87 9.23 -10.79 -11.19
N GLU A 88 10.40 -11.41 -11.24
CA GLU A 88 10.59 -12.85 -11.05
C GLU A 88 10.15 -13.30 -9.65
N ASN A 89 10.59 -12.56 -8.62
CA ASN A 89 10.23 -12.87 -7.22
C ASN A 89 8.72 -12.72 -6.96
N MET A 90 8.03 -11.80 -7.63
CA MET A 90 6.58 -11.67 -7.54
C MET A 90 5.79 -12.86 -8.13
N GLU A 91 6.41 -13.68 -8.97
CA GLU A 91 5.83 -14.94 -9.47
C GLU A 91 6.02 -16.09 -8.47
N ASN A 92 6.97 -15.98 -7.54
CA ASN A 92 7.18 -16.94 -6.47
C ASN A 92 6.16 -16.68 -5.33
N LEU A 93 5.17 -17.57 -5.18
CA LEU A 93 4.08 -17.42 -4.22
C LEU A 93 4.54 -17.36 -2.76
N GLU A 94 5.56 -18.11 -2.39
CA GLU A 94 6.09 -18.13 -1.02
C GLU A 94 6.79 -16.80 -0.69
N TRP A 95 7.65 -16.33 -1.59
CA TRP A 95 8.30 -15.03 -1.45
C TRP A 95 7.28 -13.90 -1.40
N LEU A 96 6.32 -13.90 -2.35
CA LEU A 96 5.28 -12.88 -2.44
C LEU A 96 4.42 -12.84 -1.17
N ALA A 97 3.96 -13.99 -0.67
CA ALA A 97 3.17 -14.07 0.54
C ALA A 97 3.94 -13.52 1.75
N SER A 98 5.19 -13.96 1.92
CA SER A 98 6.08 -13.55 3.00
C SER A 98 6.35 -12.05 3.00
N ALA A 99 6.79 -11.51 1.85
CA ALA A 99 7.10 -10.09 1.68
C ALA A 99 5.84 -9.21 1.80
N SER A 100 4.70 -9.66 1.25
CA SER A 100 3.42 -8.94 1.36
C SER A 100 2.93 -8.83 2.81
N VAL A 101 3.06 -9.89 3.60
CA VAL A 101 2.69 -9.87 5.03
C VAL A 101 3.57 -8.87 5.80
N ARG A 102 4.90 -8.87 5.55
CA ARG A 102 5.82 -7.91 6.19
C ARG A 102 5.50 -6.46 5.78
N HIS A 103 5.29 -6.21 4.48
CA HIS A 103 4.85 -4.91 4.00
C HIS A 103 3.58 -4.43 4.72
N GLN A 104 2.55 -5.28 4.79
CA GLN A 104 1.29 -4.95 5.44
C GLN A 104 1.44 -4.68 6.95
N ARG A 105 2.33 -5.40 7.64
CA ARG A 105 2.63 -5.15 9.06
C ARG A 105 3.22 -3.76 9.27
N VAL A 106 4.19 -3.36 8.44
CA VAL A 106 4.80 -2.03 8.52
C VAL A 106 3.76 -0.93 8.25
N VAL A 107 3.04 -1.03 7.13
CA VAL A 107 2.03 -0.03 6.77
C VAL A 107 0.91 0.03 7.80
N GLY A 108 0.49 -1.13 8.34
CA GLY A 108 -0.51 -1.22 9.40
C GLY A 108 -0.07 -0.56 10.70
N ALA A 109 1.19 -0.75 11.12
CA ALA A 109 1.76 -0.10 12.31
C ALA A 109 1.79 1.43 12.16
N ILE A 110 2.23 1.93 10.99
CA ILE A 110 2.20 3.37 10.70
C ILE A 110 0.77 3.91 10.68
N ALA A 111 -0.15 3.21 10.01
CA ALA A 111 -1.56 3.63 9.91
C ALA A 111 -2.30 3.65 11.26
N ALA A 112 -1.88 2.81 12.20
CA ALA A 112 -2.42 2.82 13.56
C ALA A 112 -2.02 4.10 14.33
N ALA A 113 -0.87 4.69 14.02
CA ALA A 113 -0.33 5.87 14.70
C ALA A 113 -0.65 7.18 13.99
N THR A 114 -0.80 7.18 12.66
CA THR A 114 -1.01 8.41 11.88
C THR A 114 -1.69 8.12 10.54
N ASP A 115 -2.20 9.19 9.90
CA ASP A 115 -2.72 9.09 8.53
C ASP A 115 -1.58 8.86 7.54
N ILE A 116 -1.70 7.82 6.73
CA ILE A 116 -0.71 7.42 5.74
C ILE A 116 -1.32 7.38 4.33
N LEU A 117 -0.56 7.81 3.36
CA LEU A 117 -0.77 7.51 1.95
C LEU A 117 0.05 6.25 1.63
N PRO A 118 -0.54 5.06 1.61
CA PRO A 118 0.22 3.83 1.46
C PRO A 118 0.79 3.69 0.05
N ALA A 119 2.03 3.24 -0.06
CA ALA A 119 2.60 2.84 -1.34
C ALA A 119 2.09 1.45 -1.74
N ARG A 120 2.04 1.18 -3.03
CA ARG A 120 1.76 -0.17 -3.52
C ARG A 120 2.92 -1.11 -3.18
N PHE A 121 2.62 -2.37 -2.93
CA PHE A 121 3.64 -3.39 -2.78
C PHE A 121 4.59 -3.39 -4.00
N GLY A 122 5.90 -3.47 -3.74
CA GLY A 122 6.90 -3.42 -4.78
C GLY A 122 7.26 -2.02 -5.29
N THR A 123 6.88 -0.95 -4.58
CA THR A 123 7.34 0.41 -4.93
C THR A 123 8.79 0.59 -4.48
N VAL A 124 9.71 0.65 -5.46
CA VAL A 124 11.16 0.66 -5.23
C VAL A 124 11.84 1.77 -6.04
N PHE A 125 12.88 2.38 -5.44
CA PHE A 125 13.74 3.38 -6.04
C PHE A 125 15.20 2.92 -5.96
N LEU A 126 16.02 3.28 -6.97
CA LEU A 126 17.43 2.87 -7.02
C LEU A 126 18.35 3.72 -6.15
N GLY A 127 17.81 4.69 -5.40
CA GLY A 127 18.54 5.53 -4.46
C GLY A 127 17.71 6.71 -3.95
N ASP A 128 18.27 7.44 -2.98
CA ASP A 128 17.61 8.57 -2.31
C ASP A 128 17.23 9.67 -3.32
N ALA A 129 18.07 9.96 -4.30
CA ALA A 129 17.82 10.97 -5.33
C ALA A 129 16.55 10.65 -6.13
N GLY A 130 16.40 9.39 -6.60
CA GLY A 130 15.22 8.98 -7.36
C GLY A 130 13.92 9.08 -6.58
N LEU A 131 13.93 8.72 -5.28
CA LEU A 131 12.78 8.93 -4.40
C LEU A 131 12.50 10.43 -4.19
N HIS A 132 13.56 11.23 -3.96
CA HIS A 132 13.42 12.66 -3.76
C HIS A 132 12.80 13.34 -4.98
N ASP A 133 13.31 13.06 -6.17
CA ASP A 133 12.83 13.60 -7.44
C ASP A 133 11.36 13.22 -7.71
N ASP A 134 10.98 11.95 -7.47
CA ASP A 134 9.58 11.49 -7.59
C ASP A 134 8.66 12.27 -6.64
N VAL A 135 9.05 12.38 -5.37
CA VAL A 135 8.26 13.11 -4.37
C VAL A 135 8.14 14.60 -4.72
N GLN A 136 9.22 15.25 -5.18
CA GLN A 136 9.21 16.66 -5.57
C GLN A 136 8.33 16.90 -6.79
N SER A 137 8.48 16.08 -7.83
CA SER A 137 7.68 16.20 -9.06
C SER A 137 6.17 16.05 -8.81
N ARG A 138 5.80 15.20 -7.84
CA ARG A 138 4.41 14.88 -7.49
C ARG A 138 3.91 15.57 -6.22
N LYS A 139 4.68 16.53 -5.66
CA LYS A 139 4.40 17.14 -4.35
C LYS A 139 2.95 17.64 -4.21
N ALA A 140 2.44 18.36 -5.19
CA ALA A 140 1.08 18.90 -5.15
C ALA A 140 0.01 17.79 -5.12
N ALA A 141 0.18 16.76 -5.95
CA ALA A 141 -0.72 15.60 -6.01
C ALA A 141 -0.67 14.77 -4.72
N LEU A 142 0.53 14.54 -4.18
CA LEU A 142 0.72 13.82 -2.92
C LEU A 142 0.10 14.58 -1.74
N THR A 143 0.27 15.91 -1.68
CA THR A 143 -0.35 16.75 -0.65
C THR A 143 -1.87 16.65 -0.69
N LYS A 144 -2.47 16.80 -1.88
CA LYS A 144 -3.92 16.66 -2.08
C LYS A 144 -4.42 15.25 -1.69
N SER A 145 -3.67 14.22 -2.05
CA SER A 145 -4.02 12.83 -1.69
C SER A 145 -3.95 12.60 -0.18
N LEU A 146 -2.92 13.12 0.51
CA LEU A 146 -2.81 13.08 1.97
C LEU A 146 -3.98 13.82 2.65
N GLU A 147 -4.40 14.97 2.11
CA GLU A 147 -5.58 15.70 2.60
C GLU A 147 -6.86 14.87 2.49
N ARG A 148 -7.04 14.22 1.35
CA ARG A 148 -8.20 13.37 1.07
C ARG A 148 -8.31 12.19 2.04
N VAL A 149 -7.19 11.55 2.38
CA VAL A 149 -7.19 10.37 3.26
C VAL A 149 -7.08 10.71 4.75
N THR A 150 -6.88 11.99 5.10
CA THR A 150 -6.79 12.42 6.50
C THR A 150 -8.08 12.10 7.28
N GLY A 151 -7.93 11.43 8.42
CA GLY A 151 -9.05 11.03 9.29
C GLY A 151 -9.96 9.97 8.70
N THR A 152 -9.48 9.24 7.68
CA THR A 152 -10.25 8.21 7.00
C THR A 152 -9.65 6.82 7.15
N GLU A 153 -10.38 5.82 6.70
CA GLU A 153 -10.00 4.42 6.66
C GLU A 153 -10.71 3.73 5.49
N GLU A 154 -10.11 2.68 4.95
CA GLU A 154 -10.72 1.90 3.87
C GLU A 154 -11.45 0.68 4.44
N TRP A 155 -12.65 0.41 3.90
CA TRP A 155 -13.46 -0.76 4.19
C TRP A 155 -13.81 -1.49 2.91
N GLY A 156 -13.41 -2.76 2.82
CA GLY A 156 -13.80 -3.65 1.73
C GLY A 156 -15.11 -4.33 2.04
N VAL A 157 -16.06 -4.30 1.12
CA VAL A 157 -17.37 -4.97 1.24
C VAL A 157 -17.54 -5.93 0.08
N LYS A 158 -17.90 -7.18 0.40
CA LYS A 158 -18.22 -8.23 -0.56
C LYS A 158 -19.60 -8.77 -0.24
N VAL A 159 -20.39 -9.03 -1.28
CA VAL A 159 -21.70 -9.67 -1.16
C VAL A 159 -21.67 -10.98 -1.97
N PHE A 160 -22.00 -12.05 -1.30
CA PHE A 160 -22.09 -13.37 -1.87
C PHE A 160 -23.55 -13.84 -1.95
N ALA A 161 -23.89 -14.60 -2.97
CA ALA A 161 -25.14 -15.35 -2.99
C ALA A 161 -25.22 -16.26 -1.75
N GLY A 162 -26.36 -16.29 -1.10
CA GLY A 162 -26.64 -17.26 -0.04
C GLY A 162 -26.48 -18.71 -0.55
N GLU A 163 -26.17 -19.62 0.34
CA GLU A 163 -26.24 -21.05 0.04
C GLU A 163 -27.72 -21.36 -0.22
N ARG A 164 -28.07 -21.56 -1.49
CA ARG A 164 -29.37 -22.17 -1.77
C ARG A 164 -29.36 -23.55 -1.11
N PRO A 165 -30.37 -23.91 -0.31
CA PRO A 165 -30.55 -25.32 0.05
C PRO A 165 -30.40 -26.10 -1.25
N ARG A 166 -29.56 -27.14 -1.26
CA ARG A 166 -29.51 -28.08 -2.37
C ARG A 166 -30.97 -28.47 -2.61
N GLU A 167 -31.59 -27.91 -3.65
CA GLU A 167 -32.86 -28.49 -4.15
C GLU A 167 -32.56 -29.98 -4.28
N SER A 168 -33.28 -30.77 -3.49
CA SER A 168 -33.28 -32.22 -3.62
C SER A 168 -33.36 -32.49 -5.13
N VAL A 169 -32.50 -33.39 -5.60
CA VAL A 169 -32.41 -33.78 -7.00
C VAL A 169 -33.81 -34.12 -7.47
N VAL A 170 -34.55 -33.13 -7.94
CA VAL A 170 -35.74 -33.38 -8.72
C VAL A 170 -35.19 -33.87 -10.04
N THR A 171 -35.28 -35.15 -10.26
CA THR A 171 -34.95 -35.85 -11.49
C THR A 171 -35.54 -35.07 -12.65
N ALA A 172 -34.65 -34.45 -13.44
CA ALA A 172 -35.05 -33.72 -14.65
C ALA A 172 -35.74 -34.74 -15.54
N SER A 173 -36.99 -34.49 -15.89
CA SER A 173 -37.83 -35.37 -16.71
C SER A 173 -37.32 -35.54 -18.14
N SER A 174 -36.38 -34.68 -18.60
CA SER A 174 -35.70 -34.82 -19.89
C SER A 174 -34.32 -34.19 -19.92
N GLY A 175 -33.39 -34.74 -20.74
CA GLY A 175 -32.05 -34.21 -20.96
C GLY A 175 -32.06 -32.75 -21.51
N LYS A 176 -33.11 -32.36 -22.23
CA LYS A 176 -33.30 -31.00 -22.75
C LYS A 176 -33.55 -29.98 -21.64
N GLU A 177 -34.35 -30.32 -20.64
CA GLU A 177 -34.60 -29.48 -19.48
C GLU A 177 -33.32 -29.32 -18.62
N TYR A 178 -32.56 -30.40 -18.46
CA TYR A 178 -31.26 -30.33 -17.78
C TYR A 178 -30.28 -29.38 -18.47
N LEU A 179 -30.15 -29.48 -19.81
CA LEU A 179 -29.27 -28.62 -20.58
C LEU A 179 -29.72 -27.15 -20.58
N GLN A 180 -31.02 -26.88 -20.65
CA GLN A 180 -31.55 -25.51 -20.54
C GLN A 180 -31.33 -24.90 -19.17
N ARG A 181 -31.50 -25.65 -18.09
CA ARG A 181 -31.18 -25.21 -16.73
C ARG A 181 -29.67 -24.95 -16.57
N LYS A 182 -28.83 -25.85 -17.07
CA LYS A 182 -27.39 -25.70 -17.05
C LYS A 182 -26.90 -24.53 -17.89
N ALA A 183 -27.49 -24.27 -19.07
CA ALA A 183 -27.22 -23.09 -19.91
C ALA A 183 -27.59 -21.79 -19.19
N LYS A 184 -28.73 -21.72 -18.49
CA LYS A 184 -29.12 -20.59 -17.64
C LYS A 184 -28.17 -20.38 -16.45
N GLN A 185 -27.61 -21.45 -15.89
CA GLN A 185 -26.61 -21.36 -14.80
C GLN A 185 -25.24 -20.91 -15.30
N LEU A 186 -24.89 -21.21 -16.55
CA LEU A 186 -23.62 -20.89 -17.20
C LEU A 186 -23.61 -19.52 -17.91
N GLN A 187 -24.79 -18.86 -18.06
CA GLN A 187 -24.81 -17.51 -18.62
C GLN A 187 -23.92 -16.57 -17.81
N PRO A 188 -23.00 -15.83 -18.48
CA PRO A 188 -22.18 -14.85 -17.82
C PRO A 188 -23.05 -13.83 -17.08
N ARG A 189 -22.80 -13.60 -15.80
CA ARG A 189 -23.55 -12.64 -14.96
C ARG A 189 -23.50 -11.20 -15.47
N SER A 190 -22.70 -10.88 -16.48
CA SER A 190 -22.60 -9.59 -17.14
C SER A 190 -23.89 -9.16 -17.92
N ALA A 191 -24.83 -10.06 -18.11
CA ALA A 191 -26.10 -9.79 -18.82
C ALA A 191 -27.34 -9.70 -17.91
N ARG A 192 -27.16 -9.73 -16.56
CA ARG A 192 -28.30 -9.53 -15.66
C ARG A 192 -28.60 -8.04 -15.50
N ALA A 193 -29.90 -7.70 -15.50
CA ALA A 193 -30.37 -6.37 -15.10
C ALA A 193 -29.77 -5.96 -13.73
N PRO A 194 -29.53 -4.66 -13.51
CA PRO A 194 -29.02 -4.17 -12.22
C PRO A 194 -29.88 -4.72 -11.10
N ASP A 195 -29.23 -5.29 -10.09
CA ASP A 195 -29.91 -5.80 -8.90
C ASP A 195 -30.25 -4.63 -7.98
N GLU A 196 -31.51 -4.25 -7.93
CA GLU A 196 -32.01 -3.08 -7.20
C GLU A 196 -31.61 -3.12 -5.70
N GLU A 197 -31.53 -4.30 -5.10
CA GLU A 197 -31.13 -4.44 -3.70
C GLU A 197 -29.63 -4.19 -3.52
N LEU A 198 -28.77 -4.67 -4.42
CA LEU A 198 -27.33 -4.39 -4.41
C LEU A 198 -27.06 -2.90 -4.67
N GLU A 199 -27.82 -2.30 -5.59
CA GLU A 199 -27.74 -0.85 -5.81
C GLU A 199 -28.23 -0.05 -4.61
N SER A 200 -29.25 -0.51 -3.89
CA SER A 200 -29.74 0.11 -2.66
C SER A 200 -28.66 0.08 -1.57
N LEU A 201 -28.00 -1.07 -1.37
CA LEU A 201 -26.85 -1.17 -0.44
C LEU A 201 -25.76 -0.19 -0.86
N ALA A 202 -25.38 -0.20 -2.14
CA ALA A 202 -24.32 0.67 -2.67
C ALA A 202 -24.65 2.16 -2.45
N ARG A 203 -25.89 2.59 -2.68
CA ARG A 203 -26.35 3.97 -2.45
C ARG A 203 -26.29 4.35 -0.97
N GLU A 204 -26.73 3.48 -0.06
CA GLU A 204 -26.72 3.77 1.38
C GLU A 204 -25.29 3.83 1.93
N LEU A 205 -24.39 2.92 1.52
CA LEU A 205 -22.99 2.96 1.90
C LEU A 205 -22.30 4.23 1.36
N ARG A 206 -22.62 4.68 0.14
CA ARG A 206 -22.09 5.93 -0.41
C ARG A 206 -22.50 7.18 0.37
N ARG A 207 -23.67 7.22 0.97
CA ARG A 207 -24.14 8.36 1.80
C ARG A 207 -23.31 8.53 3.09
N VAL A 208 -22.76 7.45 3.61
CA VAL A 208 -21.97 7.43 4.86
C VAL A 208 -20.46 7.34 4.62
N SER A 209 -20.03 7.22 3.36
CA SER A 209 -18.61 7.24 2.94
C SER A 209 -18.27 8.53 2.20
N ILE A 210 -16.96 8.79 2.06
CA ILE A 210 -16.43 9.92 1.28
C ILE A 210 -16.37 9.52 -0.19
N ASP A 211 -15.93 8.30 -0.45
CA ASP A 211 -15.69 7.81 -1.80
C ASP A 211 -15.86 6.30 -1.88
N ARG A 212 -15.98 5.80 -3.13
CA ARG A 212 -16.09 4.39 -3.46
C ARG A 212 -15.16 4.04 -4.61
N ALA A 213 -14.32 3.05 -4.40
CA ALA A 213 -13.55 2.41 -5.46
C ALA A 213 -14.23 1.08 -5.85
N VAL A 214 -14.48 0.91 -7.15
CA VAL A 214 -14.91 -0.38 -7.69
C VAL A 214 -13.66 -1.23 -7.82
N THR A 215 -13.56 -2.25 -7.00
CA THR A 215 -12.44 -3.21 -7.09
C THR A 215 -12.60 -3.98 -8.39
N GLY A 216 -11.59 -3.95 -9.25
CA GLY A 216 -11.60 -4.70 -10.51
C GLY A 216 -11.94 -6.18 -10.27
N LYS A 217 -12.36 -6.89 -11.32
CA LYS A 217 -12.59 -8.33 -11.24
C LYS A 217 -11.31 -8.99 -10.75
N VAL A 218 -11.33 -9.51 -9.53
CA VAL A 218 -10.23 -10.34 -9.02
C VAL A 218 -10.19 -11.57 -9.93
N SER A 219 -9.11 -11.73 -10.66
CA SER A 219 -8.85 -12.93 -11.46
C SER A 219 -8.91 -14.15 -10.54
N GLY A 220 -9.83 -15.08 -10.79
CA GLY A 220 -10.10 -16.22 -9.91
C GLY A 220 -11.36 -16.03 -9.06
N GLY A 221 -12.46 -15.61 -9.70
CA GLY A 221 -13.73 -15.25 -9.07
C GLY A 221 -14.13 -16.13 -7.88
N GLN A 222 -14.23 -15.52 -6.70
CA GLN A 222 -14.73 -16.23 -5.50
C GLN A 222 -16.12 -16.77 -5.80
N ARG A 223 -16.31 -18.05 -5.56
CA ARG A 223 -17.59 -18.74 -5.83
C ARG A 223 -18.73 -18.00 -5.12
N GLY A 224 -19.74 -17.63 -5.86
CA GLY A 224 -20.90 -16.93 -5.31
C GLY A 224 -20.76 -15.42 -5.16
N LEU A 225 -19.61 -14.82 -5.44
CA LEU A 225 -19.43 -13.36 -5.36
C LEU A 225 -20.36 -12.64 -6.36
N GLU A 226 -21.29 -11.82 -5.85
CA GLU A 226 -22.25 -11.05 -6.64
C GLU A 226 -21.82 -9.59 -6.81
N TRP A 227 -21.19 -9.04 -5.76
CA TRP A 227 -20.80 -7.64 -5.75
C TRP A 227 -19.63 -7.39 -4.81
N GLN A 228 -18.75 -6.41 -5.13
CA GLN A 228 -17.68 -5.95 -4.26
C GLN A 228 -17.34 -4.49 -4.52
N ALA A 229 -16.94 -3.78 -3.47
CA ALA A 229 -16.39 -2.43 -3.55
C ALA A 229 -15.56 -2.12 -2.30
N SER A 230 -14.62 -1.16 -2.44
CA SER A 230 -13.95 -0.50 -1.33
C SER A 230 -14.57 0.87 -1.07
N PHE A 231 -14.67 1.25 0.21
CA PHE A 231 -15.22 2.53 0.64
C PHE A 231 -14.22 3.28 1.50
N LEU A 232 -14.05 4.56 1.22
CA LEU A 232 -13.29 5.48 2.04
C LEU A 232 -14.25 6.11 3.07
N VAL A 233 -14.06 5.80 4.34
CA VAL A 233 -14.98 6.16 5.41
C VAL A 233 -14.26 7.05 6.43
N ARG A 234 -14.88 8.16 6.86
CA ARG A 234 -14.36 8.94 8.00
C ARG A 234 -14.43 8.10 9.27
N ARG A 235 -13.38 8.10 10.09
CA ARG A 235 -13.36 7.37 11.37
C ARG A 235 -14.57 7.74 12.25
N SER A 236 -15.02 9.00 12.22
CA SER A 236 -16.22 9.45 12.93
C SER A 236 -17.53 8.84 12.43
N ARG A 237 -17.57 8.33 11.19
CA ARG A 237 -18.74 7.68 10.60
C ARG A 237 -18.68 6.16 10.56
N ARG A 238 -17.63 5.56 11.15
CA ARG A 238 -17.46 4.09 11.21
C ARG A 238 -18.71 3.37 11.71
N LYS A 239 -19.28 3.82 12.83
CA LYS A 239 -20.49 3.21 13.41
C LYS A 239 -21.67 3.25 12.45
N GLN A 240 -21.91 4.39 11.81
CA GLN A 240 -23.00 4.54 10.81
C GLN A 240 -22.79 3.61 9.61
N PHE A 241 -21.57 3.48 9.13
CA PHE A 241 -21.23 2.56 8.04
C PHE A 241 -21.51 1.10 8.41
N GLN A 242 -21.09 0.68 9.61
CA GLN A 242 -21.33 -0.67 10.13
C GLN A 242 -22.82 -0.95 10.38
N GLU A 243 -23.61 0.04 10.82
CA GLU A 243 -25.06 -0.08 11.00
C GLU A 243 -25.79 -0.32 9.66
N VAL A 244 -25.38 0.36 8.59
CA VAL A 244 -25.91 0.08 7.26
C VAL A 244 -25.67 -1.38 6.87
N LEU A 245 -24.42 -1.87 7.01
CA LEU A 245 -24.09 -3.26 6.70
C LEU A 245 -24.90 -4.25 7.54
N LYS A 246 -25.00 -4.02 8.85
CA LYS A 246 -25.77 -4.88 9.76
C LYS A 246 -27.25 -4.96 9.37
N ARG A 247 -27.86 -3.83 9.00
CA ARG A 247 -29.27 -3.77 8.56
C ARG A 247 -29.51 -4.60 7.29
N PHE A 248 -28.61 -4.49 6.29
CA PHE A 248 -28.71 -5.30 5.08
C PHE A 248 -28.38 -6.78 5.33
N ALA A 249 -27.40 -7.09 6.17
CA ALA A 249 -27.10 -8.46 6.56
C ALA A 249 -28.30 -9.15 7.24
N THR A 250 -29.02 -8.43 8.10
CA THR A 250 -30.27 -8.95 8.73
C THR A 250 -31.37 -9.14 7.69
N ARG A 251 -31.56 -8.19 6.76
CA ARG A 251 -32.56 -8.28 5.68
C ARG A 251 -32.30 -9.45 4.75
N TRP A 252 -31.05 -9.74 4.45
CA TRP A 252 -30.61 -10.73 3.46
C TRP A 252 -30.23 -12.07 4.05
N LYS A 253 -30.46 -12.29 5.33
CA LYS A 253 -29.96 -13.43 6.11
C LYS A 253 -29.96 -14.79 5.37
N ASP A 254 -31.01 -15.07 4.60
CA ASP A 254 -31.19 -16.35 3.92
C ASP A 254 -30.86 -16.31 2.42
N SER A 255 -30.71 -15.11 1.86
CA SER A 255 -30.51 -14.91 0.41
C SER A 255 -29.11 -14.49 0.02
N ARG A 256 -28.39 -13.78 0.92
CA ARG A 256 -27.05 -13.24 0.67
C ARG A 256 -26.24 -13.15 1.94
N ARG A 257 -24.93 -13.27 1.79
CA ARG A 257 -23.95 -13.09 2.86
C ARG A 257 -23.10 -11.87 2.57
N ILE A 258 -22.97 -10.95 3.53
CA ILE A 258 -22.09 -9.80 3.46
C ILE A 258 -20.81 -10.09 4.23
N GLU A 259 -19.67 -9.88 3.59
CA GLU A 259 -18.36 -9.84 4.23
C GLU A 259 -17.83 -8.41 4.21
N CYS A 260 -17.42 -7.93 5.38
CA CYS A 260 -16.78 -6.63 5.53
C CYS A 260 -15.38 -6.83 6.12
N THR A 261 -14.38 -6.26 5.48
CA THR A 261 -12.98 -6.30 5.92
C THR A 261 -12.44 -4.90 6.12
N GLY A 262 -11.59 -4.70 7.12
CA GLY A 262 -11.03 -3.41 7.49
C GLY A 262 -11.08 -3.20 9.00
N PRO A 263 -10.64 -2.01 9.49
CA PRO A 263 -10.15 -0.90 8.67
C PRO A 263 -8.77 -1.19 8.05
N TRP A 264 -8.61 -0.81 6.79
CA TRP A 264 -7.35 -0.88 6.05
C TRP A 264 -6.80 0.53 5.80
N PRO A 265 -5.47 0.67 5.61
CA PRO A 265 -4.91 1.84 4.97
C PRO A 265 -5.54 2.06 3.58
N PRO A 266 -5.72 3.30 3.12
CA PRO A 266 -6.56 3.63 1.96
C PRO A 266 -5.91 3.32 0.60
N TYR A 267 -5.47 2.08 0.37
CA TYR A 267 -4.79 1.65 -0.86
C TYR A 267 -5.58 1.88 -2.14
N SER A 268 -6.90 1.65 -2.10
CA SER A 268 -7.77 1.81 -3.26
C SER A 268 -8.03 3.27 -3.64
N PHE A 269 -7.62 4.20 -2.79
CA PHE A 269 -7.88 5.64 -2.92
C PHE A 269 -6.61 6.45 -3.15
N VAL A 270 -5.47 5.79 -3.27
CA VAL A 270 -4.22 6.39 -3.72
C VAL A 270 -4.30 6.51 -5.23
N SER A 271 -4.24 7.76 -5.74
CA SER A 271 -4.24 8.02 -7.19
C SER A 271 -3.12 7.24 -7.87
N SER A 272 -3.48 6.52 -8.93
CA SER A 272 -2.52 5.81 -9.79
C SER A 272 -1.85 6.76 -10.80
N ASP A 273 -1.80 8.06 -10.50
CA ASP A 273 -1.26 9.06 -11.40
C ASP A 273 0.25 8.85 -11.58
N GLY A 274 0.58 8.26 -12.71
CA GLY A 274 1.93 8.27 -13.27
C GLY A 274 2.71 6.96 -13.17
N ARG A 275 2.31 5.95 -13.92
CA ARG A 275 3.21 5.07 -14.68
C ARG A 275 2.57 4.74 -16.01
#